data_b21a64e73a3c340fa3940a09ca9af8ac
#
_entry.id   b21a64e73a3c340fa3940a09ca9af8ac
#
_cell.length_a   1.000
_cell.length_b   1.000
_cell.length_c   1.000
_cell.angle_alpha   90.00
_cell.angle_beta   90.00
_cell.angle_gamma   90.00
#
_symmetry.space_group_name_H-M   'P 1'
#
loop_
_entity.id
_entity.type
_entity.pdbx_description
1 polymer ?
#
loop_
_entity_poly.entity_id
_entity_poly.type
_entity_poly.pdbx_seq_one_letter_code
_entity_poly.pdbx_strand_id
1 'polypeptide(L)'
;MNKLILFLFLAFSVQAEDTFFDCQNMNNDEDKQKLVIKYKNKQFLFKENIYLFNRYSENEIFAQRRSILLNSFLEFNEKSNMLTEVNSWLYKVTKDDYICKKRDSSKGYK
;
A
#
# COMPACT_ATOMS: atom_id res chain seq x y z
N MET A 1 21.53 13.05 -29.30
CA MET A 1 20.07 12.96 -29.28
C MET A 1 19.59 11.71 -28.64
N ASN A 2 20.03 10.55 -29.08
CA ASN A 2 19.60 9.29 -28.49
C ASN A 2 19.95 9.15 -27.02
N LYS A 3 21.04 9.75 -26.60
CA LYS A 3 21.47 9.70 -25.20
C LYS A 3 20.51 10.43 -24.28
N LEU A 4 19.91 11.49 -24.76
CA LEU A 4 18.94 12.25 -23.97
C LEU A 4 17.66 11.47 -23.75
N ILE A 5 17.21 10.75 -24.75
CA ILE A 5 16.02 9.93 -24.66
C ILE A 5 16.19 8.80 -23.68
N LEU A 6 17.36 8.14 -23.73
CA LEU A 6 17.70 7.06 -22.77
C LEU A 6 17.71 7.57 -21.34
N PHE A 7 18.23 8.76 -21.13
CA PHE A 7 18.28 9.35 -19.80
C PHE A 7 16.88 9.56 -19.23
N LEU A 8 15.95 10.02 -20.05
CA LEU A 8 14.57 10.22 -19.63
C LEU A 8 13.90 8.91 -19.23
N PHE A 9 14.16 7.84 -19.97
CA PHE A 9 13.63 6.52 -19.65
C PHE A 9 14.10 6.05 -18.28
N LEU A 10 15.37 6.21 -17.98
CA LEU A 10 15.93 5.82 -16.70
C LEU A 10 15.30 6.59 -15.54
N ALA A 11 15.04 7.87 -15.73
CA ALA A 11 14.40 8.67 -14.71
C ALA A 11 12.98 8.18 -14.40
N PHE A 12 12.22 7.80 -15.41
CA PHE A 12 10.89 7.26 -15.21
C PHE A 12 10.92 5.92 -14.48
N SER A 13 11.89 5.07 -14.81
CA SER A 13 12.01 3.77 -14.16
C SER A 13 12.24 3.90 -12.66
N VAL A 14 13.05 4.88 -12.26
CA VAL A 14 13.35 5.11 -10.83
C VAL A 14 12.09 5.53 -10.07
N GLN A 15 11.20 6.30 -10.69
CA GLN A 15 9.98 6.77 -10.04
C GLN A 15 8.94 5.68 -9.81
N ALA A 16 9.12 4.51 -10.44
CA ALA A 16 8.17 3.41 -10.34
C ALA A 16 8.59 2.35 -9.32
N GLU A 17 9.56 2.66 -8.47
CA GLU A 17 10.04 1.72 -7.47
C GLU A 17 9.03 1.48 -6.35
N ASP A 18 9.12 0.28 -5.75
CA ASP A 18 8.30 -0.09 -4.61
C ASP A 18 8.66 0.75 -3.39
N THR A 19 7.66 1.04 -2.59
CA THR A 19 7.85 1.77 -1.33
C THR A 19 7.45 0.89 -0.17
N PHE A 20 8.28 0.88 0.88
CA PHE A 20 8.14 -0.01 2.03
C PHE A 20 7.80 0.79 3.28
N PHE A 21 6.85 0.28 4.06
CA PHE A 21 6.41 0.92 5.30
C PHE A 21 6.32 -0.08 6.43
N ASP A 22 6.57 0.41 7.65
CA ASP A 22 6.23 -0.30 8.87
C ASP A 22 5.00 0.38 9.46
N CYS A 23 3.94 -0.38 9.66
CA CYS A 23 2.66 0.15 10.11
C CYS A 23 2.30 -0.41 11.48
N GLN A 24 1.78 0.44 12.34
CA GLN A 24 1.35 0.06 13.68
C GLN A 24 -0.13 0.38 13.85
N ASN A 25 -0.89 -0.59 14.35
CA ASN A 25 -2.31 -0.41 14.62
C ASN A 25 -2.49 0.63 15.74
N MET A 26 -3.35 1.61 15.52
CA MET A 26 -3.57 2.69 16.47
C MET A 26 -4.24 2.23 17.76
N ASN A 27 -4.95 1.11 17.71
CA ASN A 27 -5.70 0.60 18.86
C ASN A 27 -5.05 -0.64 19.49
N ASN A 28 -3.97 -1.14 18.90
CA ASN A 28 -3.29 -2.34 19.41
C ASN A 28 -1.80 -2.23 19.12
N ASP A 29 -1.03 -1.89 20.15
CA ASP A 29 0.42 -1.68 20.01
C ASP A 29 1.18 -2.92 19.56
N GLU A 30 0.62 -4.09 19.77
CA GLU A 30 1.26 -5.34 19.38
C GLU A 30 1.01 -5.70 17.92
N ASP A 31 0.02 -5.09 17.29
CA ASP A 31 -0.30 -5.37 15.89
C ASP A 31 0.53 -4.47 14.99
N LYS A 32 1.68 -5.00 14.57
CA LYS A 32 2.61 -4.32 13.66
C LYS A 32 2.66 -5.06 12.35
N GLN A 33 2.46 -4.35 11.26
CA GLN A 33 2.39 -4.95 9.93
C GLN A 33 3.32 -4.25 8.98
N LYS A 34 3.70 -4.94 7.93
CA LYS A 34 4.50 -4.38 6.85
C LYS A 34 3.60 -4.11 5.65
N LEU A 35 3.80 -2.94 5.05
CA LEU A 35 3.07 -2.54 3.85
C LEU A 35 4.06 -2.29 2.72
N VAL A 36 3.82 -2.88 1.58
CA VAL A 36 4.57 -2.58 0.37
C VAL A 36 3.61 -1.98 -0.64
N ILE A 37 3.96 -0.79 -1.14
CA ILE A 37 3.18 -0.16 -2.21
C ILE A 37 3.94 -0.37 -3.51
N LYS A 38 3.36 -1.17 -4.39
CA LYS A 38 3.93 -1.46 -5.71
C LYS A 38 3.26 -0.56 -6.74
N TYR A 39 3.75 0.65 -6.86
CA TYR A 39 3.14 1.65 -7.74
C TYR A 39 3.09 1.20 -9.20
N LYS A 40 4.14 0.56 -9.66
CA LYS A 40 4.20 0.08 -11.04
C LYS A 40 3.13 -0.96 -11.34
N ASN A 41 2.88 -1.84 -10.39
CA ASN A 41 1.89 -2.90 -10.55
C ASN A 41 0.50 -2.49 -10.06
N LYS A 42 0.40 -1.31 -9.46
CA LYS A 42 -0.85 -0.79 -8.88
C LYS A 42 -1.42 -1.77 -7.85
N GLN A 43 -0.57 -2.15 -6.91
CA GLN A 43 -0.90 -3.11 -5.86
C GLN A 43 -0.36 -2.68 -4.52
N PHE A 44 -1.09 -3.07 -3.46
CA PHE A 44 -0.56 -3.13 -2.11
C PHE A 44 -0.28 -4.58 -1.74
N LEU A 45 0.80 -4.78 -1.00
CA LEU A 45 1.05 -6.06 -0.31
C LEU A 45 0.92 -5.79 1.18
N PHE A 46 -0.07 -6.39 1.83
CA PHE A 46 -0.36 -6.16 3.23
C PHE A 46 -0.89 -7.43 3.88
N LYS A 47 -0.32 -7.84 5.01
CA LYS A 47 -0.68 -9.08 5.70
C LYS A 47 -0.65 -10.29 4.76
N GLU A 48 0.37 -10.34 3.91
CA GLU A 48 0.57 -11.43 2.94
C GLU A 48 -0.53 -11.52 1.87
N ASN A 49 -1.32 -10.46 1.71
CA ASN A 49 -2.37 -10.40 0.71
C ASN A 49 -2.09 -9.29 -0.28
N ILE A 50 -2.54 -9.51 -1.51
CA ILE A 50 -2.40 -8.53 -2.58
C ILE A 50 -3.71 -7.80 -2.75
N TYR A 51 -3.65 -6.46 -2.69
CA TYR A 51 -4.79 -5.59 -2.95
C TYR A 51 -4.55 -4.82 -4.23
N LEU A 52 -5.52 -4.78 -5.11
CA LEU A 52 -5.41 -4.06 -6.36
C LEU A 52 -5.93 -2.64 -6.22
N PHE A 53 -5.21 -1.68 -6.80
CA PHE A 53 -5.65 -0.29 -6.78
C PHE A 53 -7.00 -0.17 -7.48
N ASN A 54 -7.94 0.45 -6.80
CA ASN A 54 -9.24 0.76 -7.35
C ASN A 54 -9.29 2.23 -7.79
N ARG A 55 -8.66 3.10 -6.99
CA ARG A 55 -8.63 4.52 -7.27
C ARG A 55 -7.38 5.14 -6.66
N TYR A 56 -6.76 6.06 -7.38
CA TYR A 56 -5.62 6.81 -6.89
C TYR A 56 -5.81 8.27 -7.32
N SER A 57 -6.08 9.15 -6.36
CA SER A 57 -6.24 10.58 -6.64
C SER A 57 -5.93 11.39 -5.39
N GLU A 58 -5.31 12.55 -5.59
CA GLU A 58 -5.06 13.53 -4.54
C GLU A 58 -4.42 12.94 -3.27
N ASN A 59 -3.38 12.12 -3.45
CA ASN A 59 -2.66 11.52 -2.35
C ASN A 59 -3.43 10.44 -1.59
N GLU A 60 -4.54 9.99 -2.14
CA GLU A 60 -5.29 8.88 -1.55
C GLU A 60 -5.33 7.70 -2.51
N ILE A 61 -4.96 6.54 -1.99
CA ILE A 61 -4.98 5.30 -2.78
C ILE A 61 -6.00 4.37 -2.16
N PHE A 62 -6.95 3.93 -2.99
CA PHE A 62 -7.99 3.00 -2.58
C PHE A 62 -7.74 1.67 -3.27
N ALA A 63 -7.60 0.60 -2.50
CA ALA A 63 -7.34 -0.72 -3.04
C ALA A 63 -8.32 -1.74 -2.49
N GLN A 64 -8.55 -2.80 -3.23
CA GLN A 64 -9.56 -3.79 -2.90
C GLN A 64 -9.03 -5.19 -3.13
N ARG A 65 -9.46 -6.10 -2.26
CA ARG A 65 -9.23 -7.53 -2.39
C ARG A 65 -10.55 -8.25 -2.16
N ARG A 66 -10.95 -9.05 -3.14
CA ARG A 66 -12.20 -9.80 -3.05
C ARG A 66 -11.93 -11.28 -2.86
N SER A 67 -12.70 -11.91 -1.99
CA SER A 67 -12.81 -13.36 -1.92
C SER A 67 -14.28 -13.72 -1.86
N ILE A 68 -14.58 -15.00 -1.75
CA ILE A 68 -15.97 -15.48 -1.87
C ILE A 68 -16.89 -14.81 -0.85
N LEU A 69 -16.48 -14.76 0.42
CA LEU A 69 -17.31 -14.23 1.49
C LEU A 69 -16.75 -12.99 2.16
N LEU A 70 -15.56 -12.57 1.76
CA LEU A 70 -14.86 -11.47 2.40
C LEU A 70 -14.45 -10.43 1.36
N ASN A 71 -14.82 -9.19 1.61
CA ASN A 71 -14.30 -8.05 0.87
C ASN A 71 -13.41 -7.25 1.78
N SER A 72 -12.19 -6.98 1.34
CA SER A 72 -11.23 -6.20 2.11
C SER A 72 -10.81 -4.99 1.32
N PHE A 73 -10.74 -3.85 2.00
CA PHE A 73 -10.36 -2.59 1.39
C PHE A 73 -9.21 -1.99 2.17
N LEU A 74 -8.29 -1.36 1.45
CA LEU A 74 -7.24 -0.56 2.06
C LEU A 74 -7.35 0.85 1.50
N GLU A 75 -7.25 1.82 2.39
CA GLU A 75 -7.18 3.23 2.01
C GLU A 75 -5.92 3.81 2.62
N PHE A 76 -5.03 4.32 1.79
CA PHE A 76 -3.77 4.87 2.23
C PHE A 76 -3.69 6.35 1.88
N ASN A 77 -3.40 7.17 2.89
CA ASN A 77 -3.20 8.61 2.69
C ASN A 77 -1.71 8.89 2.63
N GLU A 78 -1.22 9.34 1.47
CA GLU A 78 0.20 9.57 1.26
C GLU A 78 0.76 10.77 2.03
N LYS A 79 -0.10 11.68 2.46
CA LYS A 79 0.36 12.83 3.24
C LYS A 79 0.56 12.49 4.70
N SER A 80 -0.38 11.78 5.29
CA SER A 80 -0.34 11.43 6.71
C SER A 80 0.29 10.08 6.96
N ASN A 81 0.45 9.27 5.91
CA ASN A 81 0.91 7.88 6.01
C ASN A 81 0.00 7.03 6.89
N MET A 82 -1.28 7.36 6.91
CA MET A 82 -2.27 6.54 7.59
C MET A 82 -2.87 5.53 6.65
N LEU A 83 -3.00 4.30 7.14
CA LEU A 83 -3.61 3.20 6.41
C LEU A 83 -4.86 2.75 7.16
N THR A 84 -5.96 2.63 6.45
CA THR A 84 -7.19 2.10 7.01
C THR A 84 -7.53 0.79 6.33
N GLU A 85 -7.72 -0.25 7.14
CA GLU A 85 -8.13 -1.56 6.65
C GLU A 85 -9.58 -1.79 7.03
N VAL A 86 -10.40 -2.09 6.03
CA VAL A 86 -11.81 -2.41 6.24
C VAL A 86 -12.07 -3.81 5.73
N ASN A 87 -12.58 -4.67 6.60
CA ASN A 87 -12.97 -6.02 6.24
C ASN A 87 -14.46 -6.18 6.39
N SER A 88 -15.11 -6.63 5.32
CA SER A 88 -16.54 -6.86 5.32
C SER A 88 -16.81 -8.34 5.10
N TRP A 89 -17.36 -8.99 6.11
CA TRP A 89 -17.66 -10.42 6.12
C TRP A 89 -19.15 -10.60 6.34
N LEU A 90 -19.86 -11.03 5.30
CA LEU A 90 -21.32 -11.12 5.34
C LEU A 90 -21.94 -9.78 5.79
N TYR A 91 -22.46 -9.73 7.01
CA TYR A 91 -23.05 -8.51 7.56
C TYR A 91 -22.19 -7.85 8.63
N LYS A 92 -20.99 -8.35 8.83
CA LYS A 92 -20.09 -7.80 9.85
C LYS A 92 -18.97 -7.01 9.17
N VAL A 93 -18.76 -5.78 9.64
CA VAL A 93 -17.71 -4.92 9.12
C VAL A 93 -16.75 -4.57 10.26
N THR A 94 -15.45 -4.75 10.01
CA THR A 94 -14.41 -4.35 10.95
C THR A 94 -13.52 -3.31 10.29
N LYS A 95 -13.00 -2.39 11.09
CA LYS A 95 -12.16 -1.31 10.61
C LYS A 95 -10.96 -1.14 11.55
N ASP A 96 -9.77 -1.11 10.99
CA ASP A 96 -8.54 -0.86 11.73
C ASP A 96 -7.75 0.26 11.06
N ASP A 97 -7.25 1.18 11.88
CA ASP A 97 -6.40 2.26 11.40
C ASP A 97 -4.97 2.01 11.84
N TYR A 98 -4.03 2.25 10.92
CA TYR A 98 -2.60 2.07 11.15
C TYR A 98 -1.87 3.37 10.87
N ILE A 99 -0.84 3.65 11.66
CA ILE A 99 0.12 4.70 11.36
C ILE A 99 1.35 4.04 10.77
N CYS A 100 1.78 4.50 9.60
CA CYS A 100 2.86 3.89 8.87
C CYS A 100 4.09 4.79 8.82
N LYS A 101 5.26 4.17 8.93
CA LYS A 101 6.55 4.84 8.77
C LYS A 101 7.25 4.28 7.54
N LYS A 102 7.70 5.15 6.67
CA LYS A 102 8.42 4.76 5.48
C LYS A 102 9.79 4.18 5.83
N ARG A 103 10.15 3.08 5.18
CA ARG A 103 11.50 2.51 5.24
C ARG A 103 12.28 2.91 4.00
N ASP A 104 13.59 3.09 4.17
CA ASP A 104 14.46 3.49 3.06
C ASP A 104 14.75 2.35 2.10
N SER A 105 14.55 1.11 2.53
CA SER A 105 14.89 -0.05 1.71
C SER A 105 14.02 -1.23 2.06
N SER A 106 14.13 -2.29 1.24
CA SER A 106 13.40 -3.54 1.46
C SER A 106 14.01 -4.42 2.56
N LYS A 107 15.00 -3.91 3.27
CA LYS A 107 15.67 -4.68 4.32
C LYS A 107 14.70 -5.16 5.38
N GLY A 108 14.68 -6.47 5.63
CA GLY A 108 13.77 -7.08 6.57
C GLY A 108 12.43 -7.51 5.95
N TYR A 109 12.22 -7.21 4.67
CA TYR A 109 11.01 -7.59 3.94
C TYR A 109 11.33 -8.77 3.04
N LYS A 110 11.04 -9.93 3.46
CA LYS A 110 11.33 -11.14 2.66
C LYS A 110 10.12 -12.04 2.55
#